data_2acfafeb85f79c352e342036e1553b71
#
_entry.id   2acfafeb85f79c352e342036e1553b71
#
_cell.length_a   1.000
_cell.length_b   1.000
_cell.length_c   1.000
_cell.angle_alpha   90.00
_cell.angle_beta   90.00
_cell.angle_gamma   90.00
#
_symmetry.space_group_name_H-M   'P 1'
#
loop_
_entity.id
_entity.type
_entity.pdbx_description
1 polymer ?
#
loop_
_entity_poly.entity_id
_entity_poly.type
_entity_poly.pdbx_seq_one_letter_code
_entity_poly.pdbx_strand_id
1 'polypeptide(L)'
;KYLLLINRHHIASDGWSRVILLKEITHYYNFLIGKSNDLGLANNSIQYRDYSYWQRHYISGILLENQLNFWKKHLAGYEQFLLPTDKIRPKNIDYSGDTISVKLSHQLSQNLRTLASDNNCSLYVVLLSGFYVLLSKYSNSIDLAVGTPIANRQFNQLAEVIGFFVNTLAVRVRLNISEPIE
;
A
#
# COMPACT_ATOMS: atom_id res chain seq x y z
N LYS A 1 -23.00 -26.82 -1.86
CA LYS A 1 -22.10 -25.66 -1.69
C LYS A 1 -20.77 -26.01 -2.36
N TYR A 2 -20.21 -25.09 -3.11
CA TYR A 2 -18.91 -25.22 -3.77
C TYR A 2 -17.97 -24.19 -3.18
N LEU A 3 -16.66 -24.52 -3.13
CA LEU A 3 -15.59 -23.61 -2.70
C LEU A 3 -14.69 -23.35 -3.91
N LEU A 4 -14.48 -22.07 -4.24
CA LEU A 4 -13.51 -21.66 -5.25
C LEU A 4 -12.23 -21.18 -4.52
N LEU A 5 -11.12 -21.88 -4.72
CA LEU A 5 -9.80 -21.47 -4.24
C LEU A 5 -9.00 -20.84 -5.38
N ILE A 6 -8.57 -19.59 -5.20
CA ILE A 6 -7.75 -18.86 -6.17
C ILE A 6 -6.37 -18.65 -5.53
N ASN A 7 -5.37 -19.36 -6.01
CA ASN A 7 -3.97 -19.16 -5.62
C ASN A 7 -3.21 -18.47 -6.77
N ARG A 8 -2.46 -17.41 -6.43
CA ARG A 8 -1.69 -16.65 -7.42
C ARG A 8 -0.44 -16.06 -6.78
N HIS A 9 0.63 -16.01 -7.54
CA HIS A 9 1.85 -15.32 -7.12
C HIS A 9 1.64 -13.80 -7.16
N HIS A 10 2.18 -13.07 -6.19
CA HIS A 10 1.97 -11.64 -6.07
C HIS A 10 2.54 -10.83 -7.26
N ILE A 11 3.54 -11.38 -8.00
CA ILE A 11 4.09 -10.75 -9.21
C ILE A 11 3.04 -10.55 -10.32
N ALA A 12 1.97 -11.36 -10.32
CA ALA A 12 0.91 -11.30 -11.33
C ALA A 12 -0.23 -10.34 -10.95
N SER A 13 -0.31 -9.91 -9.69
CA SER A 13 -1.44 -9.09 -9.22
C SER A 13 -1.17 -8.48 -7.84
N ASP A 14 -1.84 -7.37 -7.57
CA ASP A 14 -1.86 -6.69 -6.29
C ASP A 14 -3.26 -6.73 -5.63
N GLY A 15 -3.41 -6.02 -4.50
CA GLY A 15 -4.69 -5.94 -3.79
C GLY A 15 -5.80 -5.30 -4.62
N TRP A 16 -5.50 -4.29 -5.43
CA TRP A 16 -6.44 -3.65 -6.35
C TRP A 16 -6.92 -4.62 -7.43
N SER A 17 -5.99 -5.32 -8.06
CA SER A 17 -6.26 -6.33 -9.10
C SER A 17 -7.16 -7.48 -8.61
N ARG A 18 -7.16 -7.77 -7.29
CA ARG A 18 -8.03 -8.78 -6.70
C ARG A 18 -9.51 -8.45 -6.92
N VAL A 19 -9.89 -7.19 -6.74
CA VAL A 19 -11.28 -6.74 -6.92
C VAL A 19 -11.70 -6.88 -8.38
N ILE A 20 -10.83 -6.49 -9.31
CA ILE A 20 -11.06 -6.60 -10.75
C ILE A 20 -11.26 -8.09 -11.14
N LEU A 21 -10.34 -8.95 -10.70
CA LEU A 21 -10.39 -10.38 -10.99
C LEU A 21 -11.69 -11.03 -10.50
N LEU A 22 -12.11 -10.72 -9.27
CA LEU A 22 -13.37 -11.26 -8.72
C LEU A 22 -14.59 -10.75 -9.48
N LYS A 23 -14.59 -9.49 -9.88
CA LYS A 23 -15.62 -8.89 -10.75
C LYS A 23 -15.69 -9.63 -12.08
N GLU A 24 -14.58 -9.80 -12.76
CA GLU A 24 -14.52 -10.48 -14.05
C GLU A 24 -14.97 -11.95 -13.96
N ILE A 25 -14.48 -12.70 -12.96
CA ILE A 25 -14.92 -14.09 -12.73
C ILE A 25 -16.44 -14.16 -12.52
N THR A 26 -17.00 -13.22 -11.74
CA THR A 26 -18.44 -13.18 -11.48
C THR A 26 -19.24 -12.88 -12.76
N HIS A 27 -18.76 -11.96 -13.59
CA HIS A 27 -19.38 -11.63 -14.89
C HIS A 27 -19.35 -12.84 -15.84
N TYR A 28 -18.19 -13.49 -15.99
CA TYR A 28 -18.05 -14.70 -16.79
C TYR A 28 -18.97 -15.84 -16.31
N TYR A 29 -19.00 -16.06 -15.00
CA TYR A 29 -19.85 -17.10 -14.43
C TYR A 29 -21.33 -16.83 -14.73
N ASN A 30 -21.81 -15.60 -14.51
CA ASN A 30 -23.20 -15.23 -14.77
C ASN A 30 -23.55 -15.34 -16.27
N PHE A 31 -22.64 -15.00 -17.15
CA PHE A 31 -22.81 -15.18 -18.59
C PHE A 31 -22.95 -16.66 -18.96
N LEU A 32 -22.04 -17.52 -18.46
CA LEU A 32 -22.01 -18.94 -18.78
C LEU A 32 -23.27 -19.69 -18.28
N ILE A 33 -23.85 -19.26 -17.17
CA ILE A 33 -25.09 -19.88 -16.63
C ILE A 33 -26.36 -19.22 -17.16
N GLY A 34 -26.27 -18.34 -18.17
CA GLY A 34 -27.39 -17.67 -18.80
C GLY A 34 -28.11 -16.62 -17.95
N LYS A 35 -27.49 -16.14 -16.88
CA LYS A 35 -28.02 -15.04 -16.05
C LYS A 35 -27.74 -13.65 -16.61
N SER A 36 -26.83 -13.54 -17.55
CA SER A 36 -26.49 -12.31 -18.26
C SER A 36 -26.28 -12.61 -19.73
N ASN A 37 -26.79 -11.74 -20.60
CA ASN A 37 -26.56 -11.83 -22.05
C ASN A 37 -25.32 -11.05 -22.48
N ASP A 38 -24.70 -10.31 -21.57
CA ASP A 38 -23.47 -9.51 -21.81
C ASP A 38 -22.41 -9.91 -20.79
N LEU A 39 -21.18 -10.07 -21.25
CA LEU A 39 -20.03 -10.30 -20.40
C LEU A 39 -19.75 -9.11 -19.49
N GLY A 40 -20.13 -7.89 -19.85
CA GLY A 40 -19.98 -6.68 -19.06
C GLY A 40 -18.53 -6.37 -18.69
N LEU A 41 -17.58 -6.91 -19.46
CA LEU A 41 -16.15 -6.71 -19.24
C LEU A 41 -15.66 -5.48 -19.98
N ALA A 42 -14.81 -4.70 -19.33
CA ALA A 42 -14.13 -3.59 -19.99
C ALA A 42 -13.23 -4.13 -21.09
N ASN A 43 -13.34 -3.55 -22.28
CA ASN A 43 -12.39 -3.84 -23.36
C ASN A 43 -11.09 -3.08 -23.10
N ASN A 44 -10.24 -3.66 -22.26
CA ASN A 44 -8.95 -3.09 -21.91
C ASN A 44 -7.98 -3.25 -23.10
N SER A 45 -7.74 -2.17 -23.83
CA SER A 45 -6.72 -2.12 -24.89
C SER A 45 -5.29 -2.19 -24.34
N ILE A 46 -5.10 -1.85 -23.06
CA ILE A 46 -3.80 -1.82 -22.36
C ILE A 46 -3.72 -3.00 -21.39
N GLN A 47 -2.60 -3.69 -21.43
CA GLN A 47 -2.26 -4.79 -20.50
C GLN A 47 -1.07 -4.40 -19.63
N TYR A 48 -0.84 -5.15 -18.52
CA TYR A 48 0.26 -4.87 -17.61
C TYR A 48 1.64 -4.85 -18.29
N ARG A 49 1.86 -5.68 -19.31
CA ARG A 49 3.11 -5.67 -20.10
C ARG A 49 3.37 -4.34 -20.78
N ASP A 50 2.29 -3.69 -21.28
CA ASP A 50 2.39 -2.42 -22.01
C ASP A 50 2.76 -1.29 -21.03
N TYR A 51 2.15 -1.31 -19.83
CA TYR A 51 2.53 -0.45 -18.72
C TYR A 51 3.99 -0.67 -18.30
N SER A 52 4.42 -1.91 -18.14
CA SER A 52 5.80 -2.24 -17.73
C SER A 52 6.84 -1.77 -18.77
N TYR A 53 6.52 -1.92 -20.05
CA TYR A 53 7.35 -1.42 -21.15
C TYR A 53 7.42 0.11 -21.11
N TRP A 54 6.25 0.77 -21.05
CA TRP A 54 6.17 2.23 -20.95
C TRP A 54 6.92 2.76 -19.73
N GLN A 55 6.72 2.20 -18.56
CA GLN A 55 7.36 2.65 -17.32
C GLN A 55 8.88 2.65 -17.41
N ARG A 56 9.48 1.60 -17.97
CA ARG A 56 10.94 1.50 -18.14
C ARG A 56 11.51 2.56 -19.06
N HIS A 57 10.77 2.96 -20.09
CA HIS A 57 11.20 4.01 -21.00
C HIS A 57 10.93 5.40 -20.43
N TYR A 58 9.79 5.57 -19.76
CA TYR A 58 9.40 6.84 -19.17
C TYR A 58 10.32 7.22 -17.99
N ILE A 59 10.60 6.26 -17.09
CA ILE A 59 11.51 6.50 -15.94
C ILE A 59 12.96 6.26 -16.40
N SER A 60 13.50 7.21 -17.16
CA SER A 60 14.86 7.18 -17.68
C SER A 60 15.45 8.59 -17.79
N GLY A 61 16.75 8.70 -18.02
CA GLY A 61 17.46 9.98 -18.20
C GLY A 61 17.22 10.96 -17.05
N ILE A 62 16.95 12.21 -17.37
CA ILE A 62 16.79 13.31 -16.40
C ILE A 62 15.69 13.05 -15.37
N LEU A 63 14.58 12.41 -15.79
CA LEU A 63 13.48 12.08 -14.85
C LEU A 63 13.95 11.11 -13.76
N LEU A 64 14.65 10.05 -14.17
CA LEU A 64 15.24 9.09 -13.22
C LEU A 64 16.26 9.75 -12.30
N GLU A 65 17.15 10.57 -12.85
CA GLU A 65 18.17 11.29 -12.07
C GLU A 65 17.53 12.22 -11.03
N ASN A 66 16.51 12.98 -11.41
CA ASN A 66 15.79 13.86 -10.50
C ASN A 66 15.12 13.08 -9.36
N GLN A 67 14.48 11.95 -9.65
CA GLN A 67 13.87 11.10 -8.63
C GLN A 67 14.94 10.50 -7.70
N LEU A 68 16.05 9.99 -8.25
CA LEU A 68 17.15 9.46 -7.45
C LEU A 68 17.76 10.53 -6.55
N ASN A 69 17.97 11.75 -7.04
CA ASN A 69 18.51 12.86 -6.26
C ASN A 69 17.55 13.27 -5.14
N PHE A 70 16.23 13.29 -5.41
CA PHE A 70 15.24 13.53 -4.38
C PHE A 70 15.36 12.49 -3.25
N TRP A 71 15.35 11.19 -3.58
CA TRP A 71 15.43 10.13 -2.59
C TRP A 71 16.75 10.11 -1.83
N LYS A 72 17.88 10.34 -2.52
CA LYS A 72 19.19 10.46 -1.88
C LYS A 72 19.19 11.60 -0.86
N LYS A 73 18.64 12.76 -1.21
CA LYS A 73 18.54 13.91 -0.31
C LYS A 73 17.57 13.65 0.85
N HIS A 74 16.41 13.08 0.54
CA HIS A 74 15.35 12.80 1.52
C HIS A 74 15.78 11.79 2.58
N LEU A 75 16.55 10.79 2.19
CA LEU A 75 17.04 9.73 3.08
C LEU A 75 18.46 9.97 3.60
N ALA A 76 19.11 11.08 3.25
CA ALA A 76 20.46 11.38 3.71
C ALA A 76 20.52 11.44 5.24
N GLY A 77 21.52 10.76 5.83
CA GLY A 77 21.73 10.71 7.27
C GLY A 77 20.62 9.98 8.06
N TYR A 78 19.75 9.23 7.37
CA TYR A 78 18.80 8.36 8.06
C TYR A 78 19.52 7.13 8.61
N GLU A 79 19.32 6.86 9.89
CA GLU A 79 19.77 5.65 10.55
C GLU A 79 18.58 4.75 10.88
N GLN A 80 18.70 3.46 10.61
CA GLN A 80 17.62 2.52 10.85
C GLN A 80 17.36 2.42 12.37
N PHE A 81 16.13 2.72 12.78
CA PHE A 81 15.70 2.51 14.16
C PHE A 81 15.47 1.02 14.44
N LEU A 82 15.73 0.61 15.66
CA LEU A 82 15.53 -0.75 16.12
C LEU A 82 14.34 -0.82 17.08
N LEU A 83 13.43 -1.73 16.81
CA LEU A 83 12.36 -2.07 17.74
C LEU A 83 12.84 -3.16 18.70
N PRO A 84 12.53 -3.05 20.00
CA PRO A 84 12.82 -4.12 20.94
C PRO A 84 12.03 -5.38 20.53
N THR A 85 12.70 -6.52 20.57
CA THR A 85 12.10 -7.83 20.28
C THR A 85 12.24 -8.74 21.51
N ASP A 86 11.19 -9.49 21.85
CA ASP A 86 11.22 -10.44 22.98
C ASP A 86 12.12 -11.65 22.68
N LYS A 87 12.37 -11.93 21.41
CA LYS A 87 13.19 -13.07 20.96
C LYS A 87 14.28 -12.61 20.01
N ILE A 88 15.43 -13.24 20.07
CA ILE A 88 16.53 -13.02 19.13
C ILE A 88 16.08 -13.50 17.74
N ARG A 89 16.32 -12.68 16.71
CA ARG A 89 16.03 -13.07 15.34
C ARG A 89 16.90 -14.26 14.92
N PRO A 90 16.30 -15.32 14.35
CA PRO A 90 17.06 -16.49 13.90
C PRO A 90 18.00 -16.10 12.74
N LYS A 91 19.12 -16.86 12.60
CA LYS A 91 20.07 -16.65 11.48
C LYS A 91 19.43 -16.91 10.12
N ASN A 92 18.53 -17.91 10.06
CA ASN A 92 17.75 -18.21 8.85
C ASN A 92 16.42 -17.48 8.93
N ILE A 93 15.96 -16.93 7.81
CA ILE A 93 14.66 -16.24 7.75
C ILE A 93 13.56 -17.27 8.05
N ASP A 94 12.76 -17.00 9.08
CA ASP A 94 11.54 -17.72 9.38
C ASP A 94 10.36 -16.88 8.87
N TYR A 95 9.57 -17.45 7.98
CA TYR A 95 8.38 -16.81 7.40
C TYR A 95 7.10 -17.09 8.18
N SER A 96 7.17 -17.83 9.29
CA SER A 96 6.02 -18.01 10.16
C SER A 96 5.61 -16.67 10.78
N GLY A 97 4.32 -16.44 10.85
CA GLY A 97 3.76 -15.20 11.38
C GLY A 97 2.32 -15.41 11.81
N ASP A 98 1.79 -14.42 12.52
CA ASP A 98 0.41 -14.42 12.96
C ASP A 98 -0.22 -13.05 12.77
N THR A 99 -1.55 -12.97 12.88
CA THR A 99 -2.31 -11.74 12.72
C THR A 99 -3.14 -11.47 13.97
N ILE A 100 -2.92 -10.32 14.58
CA ILE A 100 -3.71 -9.83 15.71
C ILE A 100 -4.72 -8.81 15.18
N SER A 101 -6.01 -9.10 15.37
CA SER A 101 -7.09 -8.18 15.00
C SER A 101 -7.52 -7.35 16.20
N VAL A 102 -7.46 -6.04 16.06
CA VAL A 102 -7.91 -5.08 17.06
C VAL A 102 -9.12 -4.31 16.51
N LYS A 103 -10.20 -4.25 17.30
CA LYS A 103 -11.39 -3.46 16.97
C LYS A 103 -11.36 -2.16 17.78
N LEU A 104 -11.40 -1.05 17.09
CA LEU A 104 -11.59 0.25 17.73
C LEU A 104 -13.07 0.43 18.10
N SER A 105 -13.34 1.10 19.23
CA SER A 105 -14.69 1.47 19.60
C SER A 105 -15.30 2.44 18.58
N HIS A 106 -16.64 2.45 18.49
CA HIS A 106 -17.34 3.37 17.59
C HIS A 106 -17.00 4.84 17.90
N GLN A 107 -16.96 5.21 19.18
CA GLN A 107 -16.61 6.57 19.63
C GLN A 107 -15.19 6.96 19.21
N LEU A 108 -14.19 6.09 19.42
CA LEU A 108 -12.82 6.36 19.01
C LEU A 108 -12.71 6.49 17.49
N SER A 109 -13.41 5.63 16.75
CA SER A 109 -13.43 5.69 15.28
C SER A 109 -14.04 7.00 14.76
N GLN A 110 -15.08 7.52 15.41
CA GLN A 110 -15.65 8.83 15.09
C GLN A 110 -14.68 9.96 15.43
N ASN A 111 -14.10 9.96 16.62
CA ASN A 111 -13.14 10.99 17.03
C ASN A 111 -11.95 11.09 16.07
N LEU A 112 -11.40 9.95 15.63
CA LEU A 112 -10.31 9.94 14.64
C LEU A 112 -10.72 10.50 13.28
N ARG A 113 -11.97 10.25 12.84
CA ARG A 113 -12.50 10.83 11.59
C ARG A 113 -12.72 12.34 11.73
N THR A 114 -13.23 12.79 12.86
CA THR A 114 -13.37 14.23 13.16
C THR A 114 -12.00 14.89 13.14
N LEU A 115 -11.01 14.33 13.84
CA LEU A 115 -9.64 14.85 13.84
C LEU A 115 -9.06 14.97 12.43
N ALA A 116 -9.29 13.95 11.57
CA ALA A 116 -8.85 14.00 10.18
C ALA A 116 -9.53 15.13 9.40
N SER A 117 -10.85 15.30 9.59
CA SER A 117 -11.62 16.35 8.94
C SER A 117 -11.18 17.74 9.38
N ASP A 118 -11.01 17.96 10.67
CA ASP A 118 -10.63 19.26 11.27
C ASP A 118 -9.24 19.70 10.79
N ASN A 119 -8.35 18.74 10.54
CA ASN A 119 -7.00 19.00 10.02
C ASN A 119 -6.89 18.86 8.49
N ASN A 120 -8.01 18.76 7.76
CA ASN A 120 -8.03 18.63 6.30
C ASN A 120 -7.12 17.51 5.78
N CYS A 121 -7.02 16.39 6.51
CA CYS A 121 -6.20 15.25 6.14
C CYS A 121 -7.03 13.96 6.08
N SER A 122 -6.44 12.89 5.54
CA SER A 122 -7.11 11.59 5.49
C SER A 122 -6.99 10.86 6.83
N LEU A 123 -7.95 9.96 7.12
CA LEU A 123 -7.86 9.06 8.28
C LEU A 123 -6.55 8.24 8.27
N TYR A 124 -6.02 7.93 7.07
CA TYR A 124 -4.73 7.27 6.93
C TYR A 124 -3.59 8.10 7.53
N VAL A 125 -3.56 9.40 7.27
CA VAL A 125 -2.54 10.32 7.83
C VAL A 125 -2.62 10.34 9.34
N VAL A 126 -3.82 10.45 9.91
CA VAL A 126 -4.01 10.44 11.39
C VAL A 126 -3.51 9.13 12.00
N LEU A 127 -3.86 7.99 11.40
CA LEU A 127 -3.42 6.67 11.89
C LEU A 127 -1.91 6.49 11.74
N LEU A 128 -1.34 6.94 10.63
CA LEU A 128 0.11 6.88 10.39
C LEU A 128 0.87 7.78 11.38
N SER A 129 0.35 8.98 11.68
CA SER A 129 0.93 9.89 12.69
C SER A 129 0.94 9.24 14.07
N GLY A 130 -0.17 8.63 14.50
CA GLY A 130 -0.23 7.86 15.74
C GLY A 130 0.76 6.69 15.75
N PHE A 131 0.95 6.04 14.60
CA PHE A 131 1.92 4.96 14.46
C PHE A 131 3.38 5.46 14.60
N TYR A 132 3.71 6.63 14.05
CA TYR A 132 5.04 7.24 14.25
C TYR A 132 5.29 7.57 15.72
N VAL A 133 4.31 8.12 16.42
CA VAL A 133 4.43 8.37 17.87
C VAL A 133 4.67 7.07 18.63
N LEU A 134 3.94 6.01 18.32
CA LEU A 134 4.14 4.70 18.90
C LEU A 134 5.56 4.17 18.64
N LEU A 135 6.00 4.19 17.38
CA LEU A 135 7.34 3.74 16.99
C LEU A 135 8.43 4.53 17.72
N SER A 136 8.27 5.85 17.83
CA SER A 136 9.21 6.72 18.55
C SER A 136 9.34 6.32 20.03
N LYS A 137 8.22 6.02 20.68
CA LYS A 137 8.23 5.59 22.09
C LYS A 137 8.91 4.25 22.31
N TYR A 138 8.72 3.30 21.37
CA TYR A 138 9.35 1.98 21.48
C TYR A 138 10.83 1.95 21.06
N SER A 139 11.21 2.75 20.08
CA SER A 139 12.58 2.78 19.55
C SER A 139 13.48 3.84 20.21
N ASN A 140 12.90 4.77 20.97
CA ASN A 140 13.57 5.98 21.48
C ASN A 140 14.23 6.81 20.36
N SER A 141 13.68 6.76 19.13
CA SER A 141 14.13 7.53 17.98
C SER A 141 13.08 8.56 17.57
N ILE A 142 13.55 9.72 17.13
CA ILE A 142 12.69 10.79 16.60
C ILE A 142 12.77 10.89 15.07
N ASP A 143 13.72 10.26 14.44
CA ASP A 143 13.89 10.21 12.98
C ASP A 143 13.47 8.82 12.48
N LEU A 144 12.30 8.73 11.90
CA LEU A 144 11.64 7.48 11.60
C LEU A 144 11.27 7.43 10.11
N ALA A 145 11.46 6.28 9.47
CA ALA A 145 10.98 6.04 8.13
C ALA A 145 10.14 4.76 8.08
N VAL A 146 8.95 4.86 7.51
CA VAL A 146 8.01 3.75 7.36
C VAL A 146 7.73 3.51 5.88
N GLY A 147 7.83 2.26 5.45
CA GLY A 147 7.46 1.86 4.11
C GLY A 147 5.94 1.90 3.92
N THR A 148 5.45 2.77 3.04
CA THR A 148 4.03 2.98 2.77
C THR A 148 3.69 2.48 1.38
N PRO A 149 2.79 1.50 1.22
CA PRO A 149 2.37 1.03 -0.10
C PRO A 149 1.47 2.07 -0.78
N ILE A 150 1.69 2.27 -2.08
CA ILE A 150 0.84 3.08 -2.95
C ILE A 150 0.32 2.24 -4.11
N ALA A 151 -0.90 2.51 -4.56
CA ALA A 151 -1.53 1.77 -5.67
C ALA A 151 -0.81 1.99 -7.01
N ASN A 152 -0.13 3.12 -7.19
CA ASN A 152 0.65 3.48 -8.37
C ASN A 152 -0.14 3.40 -9.70
N ARG A 153 -1.44 3.69 -9.65
CA ARG A 153 -2.36 3.70 -10.81
C ARG A 153 -2.75 5.13 -11.12
N GLN A 154 -1.77 5.93 -11.60
CA GLN A 154 -1.93 7.37 -11.83
C GLN A 154 -2.80 7.69 -13.05
N PHE A 155 -2.95 6.74 -13.98
CA PHE A 155 -3.75 6.91 -15.21
C PHE A 155 -5.04 6.11 -15.11
N ASN A 156 -6.16 6.72 -15.50
CA ASN A 156 -7.48 6.07 -15.49
C ASN A 156 -7.50 4.77 -16.31
N GLN A 157 -6.71 4.70 -17.39
CA GLN A 157 -6.59 3.52 -18.23
C GLN A 157 -6.05 2.29 -17.48
N LEU A 158 -5.35 2.50 -16.35
CA LEU A 158 -4.79 1.43 -15.52
C LEU A 158 -5.77 0.93 -14.46
N ALA A 159 -6.92 1.61 -14.28
CA ALA A 159 -7.86 1.30 -13.20
C ALA A 159 -8.41 -0.13 -13.28
N GLU A 160 -8.66 -0.64 -14.49
CA GLU A 160 -9.23 -1.97 -14.72
C GLU A 160 -8.18 -2.99 -15.22
N VAL A 161 -6.88 -2.69 -15.13
CA VAL A 161 -5.82 -3.60 -15.57
C VAL A 161 -5.38 -4.49 -14.40
N ILE A 162 -5.32 -5.79 -14.60
CA ILE A 162 -4.77 -6.74 -13.62
C ILE A 162 -3.25 -6.76 -13.75
N GLY A 163 -2.54 -6.55 -12.62
CA GLY A 163 -1.09 -6.54 -12.58
C GLY A 163 -0.53 -6.17 -11.21
N PHE A 164 0.78 -6.17 -11.07
CA PHE A 164 1.49 -5.76 -9.86
C PHE A 164 1.97 -4.30 -10.00
N PHE A 165 1.08 -3.35 -9.72
CA PHE A 165 1.36 -1.91 -9.81
C PHE A 165 1.84 -1.33 -8.49
N VAL A 166 1.53 -1.97 -7.37
CA VAL A 166 1.85 -1.46 -6.03
C VAL A 166 3.34 -1.15 -5.93
N ASN A 167 3.65 0.00 -5.36
CA ASN A 167 5.01 0.40 -5.01
C ASN A 167 5.05 0.79 -3.53
N THR A 168 6.25 0.79 -2.94
CA THR A 168 6.46 1.18 -1.54
C THR A 168 7.32 2.42 -1.50
N LEU A 169 6.82 3.45 -0.82
CA LEU A 169 7.54 4.69 -0.59
C LEU A 169 8.05 4.75 0.84
N ALA A 170 9.28 5.21 1.02
CA ALA A 170 9.85 5.47 2.35
C ALA A 170 9.38 6.85 2.83
N VAL A 171 8.35 6.87 3.65
CA VAL A 171 7.89 8.12 4.29
C VAL A 171 8.74 8.35 5.53
N ARG A 172 9.56 9.41 5.52
CA ARG A 172 10.43 9.78 6.64
C ARG A 172 9.87 10.98 7.36
N VAL A 173 9.79 10.89 8.68
CA VAL A 173 9.33 11.96 9.57
C VAL A 173 10.35 12.16 10.68
N ARG A 174 10.63 13.42 11.00
CA ARG A 174 11.37 13.81 12.19
C ARG A 174 10.38 14.43 13.17
N LEU A 175 10.19 13.75 14.30
CA LEU A 175 9.27 14.22 15.33
C LEU A 175 9.92 15.31 16.16
N ASN A 176 9.20 16.37 16.42
CA ASN A 176 9.57 17.35 17.43
C ASN A 176 8.81 17.04 18.72
N ILE A 177 9.51 16.48 19.71
CA ILE A 177 8.89 16.01 20.97
C ILE A 177 8.39 17.17 21.83
N SER A 178 8.87 18.38 21.60
CA SER A 178 8.49 19.59 22.36
C SER A 178 7.23 20.29 21.82
N GLU A 179 6.74 19.90 20.66
CA GLU A 179 5.53 20.48 20.07
C GLU A 179 4.32 19.57 20.23
N PRO A 180 3.12 20.11 20.46
CA PRO A 180 1.90 19.31 20.40
C PRO A 180 1.70 18.72 19.01
N ILE A 181 0.95 17.65 18.93
CA ILE A 181 0.52 17.07 17.65
C ILE A 181 -0.65 17.93 17.15
N GLU A 182 -0.39 18.79 16.19
CA GLU A 182 -1.40 19.56 15.46
C GLU A 182 -1.84 18.85 14.19
#